data_68bd0abfcf4daf59362bd5c122eac9c1
#
_entry.id   68bd0abfcf4daf59362bd5c122eac9c1
#
_cell.length_a   1.000
_cell.length_b   1.000
_cell.length_c   1.000
_cell.angle_alpha   90.00
_cell.angle_beta   90.00
_cell.angle_gamma   90.00
#
_symmetry.space_group_name_H-M   'P 1'
#
loop_
_entity.id
_entity.type
_entity.pdbx_description
1 polymer ?
#
loop_
_entity_poly.entity_id
_entity_poly.type
_entity_poly.pdbx_seq_one_letter_code
_entity_poly.pdbx_strand_id
1 'polypeptide(L)'
;MKHVFEQGTSENVLLLLHGTGGNEHDLLSLGRFIDPNASLLGVRGSVSENGMPRFFKRLKEGVFDEKDLIERTEELKNFIDEAAQMYGFSRENVIAAGYSNGANIAASLLLHYKDVLKGAVLHHPMVPIRGVKLPDMEGLPVFIGAGKRDPLCTKEESEELYQYLIDAHASVSLVWQEGGHQLTQQEAEQARTWYSERFL
;
A
#
# COMPACT_ATOMS: atom_id res chain seq x y z
N MET A 1 9.13 10.76 -9.39
CA MET A 1 8.41 11.14 -8.14
C MET A 1 9.41 11.56 -7.06
N LYS A 2 9.02 12.48 -6.12
CA LYS A 2 9.88 12.80 -4.98
C LYS A 2 9.92 11.61 -4.03
N HIS A 3 11.13 11.23 -3.59
CA HIS A 3 11.32 10.00 -2.81
C HIS A 3 12.59 10.05 -1.98
N VAL A 4 12.72 9.08 -1.08
CA VAL A 4 13.93 8.75 -0.33
C VAL A 4 14.20 7.26 -0.50
N PHE A 5 15.47 6.88 -0.62
CA PHE A 5 15.90 5.48 -0.64
C PHE A 5 16.95 5.24 0.43
N GLU A 6 16.73 4.21 1.23
CA GLU A 6 17.69 3.72 2.22
C GLU A 6 18.05 2.27 1.88
N GLN A 7 19.32 2.02 1.60
CA GLN A 7 19.80 0.68 1.28
C GLN A 7 19.78 -0.21 2.51
N GLY A 8 19.12 -1.37 2.38
CA GLY A 8 19.13 -2.44 3.38
C GLY A 8 20.19 -3.50 3.10
N THR A 9 20.13 -4.58 3.87
CA THR A 9 21.05 -5.73 3.77
C THR A 9 20.38 -6.99 3.20
N SER A 10 19.04 -7.04 3.16
CA SER A 10 18.28 -8.11 2.51
C SER A 10 17.90 -7.75 1.08
N GLU A 11 17.37 -8.72 0.34
CA GLU A 11 16.89 -8.48 -1.03
C GLU A 11 15.51 -7.78 -1.06
N ASN A 12 14.76 -7.79 0.05
CA ASN A 12 13.45 -7.17 0.12
C ASN A 12 13.54 -5.64 0.05
N VAL A 13 12.58 -5.05 -0.65
CA VAL A 13 12.40 -3.59 -0.74
C VAL A 13 11.00 -3.23 -0.27
N LEU A 14 10.89 -2.45 0.79
CA LEU A 14 9.63 -1.90 1.27
C LEU A 14 9.34 -0.58 0.55
N LEU A 15 8.32 -0.59 -0.31
CA LEU A 15 7.75 0.61 -0.92
C LEU A 15 6.78 1.26 0.07
N LEU A 16 7.14 2.42 0.60
CA LEU A 16 6.42 3.10 1.67
C LEU A 16 5.55 4.24 1.11
N LEU A 17 4.23 4.13 1.31
CA LEU A 17 3.24 5.01 0.71
C LEU A 17 2.40 5.68 1.81
N HIS A 18 2.65 6.96 2.04
CA HIS A 18 2.06 7.76 3.13
C HIS A 18 0.55 8.00 2.98
N GLY A 19 -0.12 8.36 4.08
CA GLY A 19 -1.49 8.86 4.07
C GLY A 19 -1.59 10.31 3.57
N THR A 20 -2.82 10.82 3.44
CA THR A 20 -3.07 12.22 3.02
C THR A 20 -2.33 13.21 3.93
N GLY A 21 -1.62 14.15 3.34
CA GLY A 21 -0.84 15.19 4.04
C GLY A 21 0.58 14.76 4.44
N GLY A 22 0.91 13.48 4.26
CA GLY A 22 2.22 12.95 4.57
C GLY A 22 3.29 13.24 3.51
N ASN A 23 4.45 12.59 3.66
CA ASN A 23 5.59 12.76 2.76
C ASN A 23 6.44 11.49 2.68
N GLU A 24 7.51 11.52 1.90
CA GLU A 24 8.40 10.38 1.64
C GLU A 24 9.13 9.82 2.87
N HIS A 25 9.13 10.53 3.99
CA HIS A 25 9.80 10.11 5.22
C HIS A 25 8.86 9.50 6.27
N ASP A 26 7.55 9.72 6.17
CA ASP A 26 6.58 9.44 7.23
C ASP A 26 6.53 7.98 7.67
N LEU A 27 6.69 7.05 6.74
CA LEU A 27 6.61 5.61 7.03
C LEU A 27 7.97 4.93 7.17
N LEU A 28 9.10 5.65 7.14
CA LEU A 28 10.42 5.04 7.30
C LEU A 28 10.59 4.30 8.63
N SER A 29 10.06 4.85 9.73
CA SER A 29 10.10 4.20 11.03
C SER A 29 9.26 2.91 11.05
N LEU A 30 8.10 2.90 10.40
CA LEU A 30 7.29 1.71 10.23
C LEU A 30 8.01 0.66 9.38
N GLY A 31 8.63 1.07 8.27
CA GLY A 31 9.40 0.17 7.41
C GLY A 31 10.53 -0.51 8.18
N ARG A 32 11.34 0.23 8.93
CA ARG A 32 12.41 -0.32 9.78
C ARG A 32 11.87 -1.22 10.89
N PHE A 33 10.67 -0.94 11.39
CA PHE A 33 10.02 -1.77 12.40
C PHE A 33 9.53 -3.09 11.82
N ILE A 34 8.98 -3.09 10.60
CA ILE A 34 8.48 -4.30 9.91
C ILE A 34 9.65 -5.19 9.50
N ASP A 35 10.63 -4.64 8.80
CA ASP A 35 11.85 -5.36 8.38
C ASP A 35 13.09 -4.45 8.51
N PRO A 36 13.90 -4.62 9.57
CA PRO A 36 15.10 -3.81 9.78
C PRO A 36 16.20 -4.04 8.74
N ASN A 37 16.09 -5.10 7.94
CA ASN A 37 17.08 -5.47 6.92
C ASN A 37 16.66 -5.09 5.50
N ALA A 38 15.38 -4.78 5.27
CA ALA A 38 14.90 -4.40 3.95
C ALA A 38 15.44 -3.02 3.51
N SER A 39 15.61 -2.85 2.21
CA SER A 39 15.75 -1.51 1.64
C SER A 39 14.42 -0.76 1.74
N LEU A 40 14.46 0.54 2.00
CA LEU A 40 13.26 1.37 2.15
C LEU A 40 13.18 2.37 1.01
N LEU A 41 12.06 2.37 0.28
CA LEU A 41 11.75 3.33 -0.77
C LEU A 41 10.50 4.13 -0.36
N GLY A 42 10.71 5.25 0.32
CA GLY A 42 9.64 6.16 0.70
C GLY A 42 9.28 7.09 -0.45
N VAL A 43 8.01 7.19 -0.82
CA VAL A 43 7.55 7.97 -1.97
C VAL A 43 6.54 9.01 -1.55
N ARG A 44 6.67 10.25 -2.09
CA ARG A 44 5.67 11.30 -1.91
C ARG A 44 4.69 11.31 -3.07
N GLY A 45 3.39 11.30 -2.75
CA GLY A 45 2.33 11.51 -3.73
C GLY A 45 2.47 12.85 -4.45
N SER A 46 2.23 12.87 -5.75
CA SER A 46 2.45 14.03 -6.65
C SER A 46 1.26 14.99 -6.71
N VAL A 47 0.11 14.60 -6.15
CA VAL A 47 -1.11 15.44 -6.12
C VAL A 47 -1.13 16.29 -4.86
N SER A 48 -1.56 17.56 -4.98
CA SER A 48 -1.79 18.44 -3.83
C SER A 48 -3.28 18.74 -3.68
N GLU A 49 -3.83 18.46 -2.49
CA GLU A 49 -5.17 18.86 -2.10
C GLU A 49 -5.07 19.83 -0.92
N ASN A 50 -5.37 21.10 -1.16
CA ASN A 50 -5.25 22.18 -0.14
C ASN A 50 -3.87 22.21 0.54
N GLY A 51 -2.79 21.99 -0.23
CA GLY A 51 -1.43 21.93 0.28
C GLY A 51 -1.01 20.58 0.89
N MET A 52 -1.92 19.63 0.99
CA MET A 52 -1.65 18.28 1.49
C MET A 52 -1.27 17.34 0.34
N PRO A 53 -0.10 16.67 0.38
CA PRO A 53 0.28 15.68 -0.61
C PRO A 53 -0.66 14.47 -0.57
N ARG A 54 -1.00 13.96 -1.76
CA ARG A 54 -1.78 12.74 -1.99
C ARG A 54 -1.22 11.99 -3.19
N PHE A 55 -1.49 10.70 -3.29
CA PHE A 55 -1.12 9.92 -4.47
C PHE A 55 -2.07 10.15 -5.65
N PHE A 56 -3.35 10.39 -5.39
CA PHE A 56 -4.37 10.66 -6.41
C PHE A 56 -5.48 11.57 -5.88
N LYS A 57 -6.24 12.18 -6.80
CA LYS A 57 -7.34 13.09 -6.49
C LYS A 57 -8.57 12.35 -5.95
N ARG A 58 -9.35 13.05 -5.14
CA ARG A 58 -10.71 12.67 -4.80
C ARG A 58 -11.69 13.79 -5.21
N LEU A 59 -12.92 13.42 -5.55
CA LEU A 59 -14.00 14.36 -5.86
C LEU A 59 -14.61 14.92 -4.58
N LYS A 60 -14.72 14.06 -3.56
CA LYS A 60 -15.09 14.36 -2.17
C LYS A 60 -14.59 13.25 -1.26
N GLU A 61 -14.78 13.38 0.05
CA GLU A 61 -14.45 12.32 1.00
C GLU A 61 -15.15 11.01 0.62
N GLY A 62 -14.39 9.92 0.57
CA GLY A 62 -14.89 8.59 0.17
C GLY A 62 -15.21 8.42 -1.33
N VAL A 63 -15.01 9.44 -2.17
CA VAL A 63 -15.28 9.35 -3.61
C VAL A 63 -14.04 9.78 -4.40
N PHE A 64 -13.39 8.81 -5.02
CA PHE A 64 -12.15 9.01 -5.76
C PHE A 64 -12.39 9.49 -7.19
N ASP A 65 -11.46 10.26 -7.74
CA ASP A 65 -11.36 10.54 -9.16
C ASP A 65 -10.70 9.31 -9.82
N GLU A 66 -11.52 8.39 -10.34
CA GLU A 66 -11.06 7.11 -10.88
C GLU A 66 -10.12 7.30 -12.07
N LYS A 67 -10.32 8.35 -12.89
CA LYS A 67 -9.44 8.63 -14.01
C LYS A 67 -8.05 9.03 -13.51
N ASP A 68 -7.97 9.97 -12.58
CA ASP A 68 -6.70 10.37 -11.98
C ASP A 68 -6.06 9.21 -11.22
N LEU A 69 -6.85 8.38 -10.52
CA LEU A 69 -6.35 7.18 -9.84
C LEU A 69 -5.63 6.23 -10.79
N ILE A 70 -6.23 5.92 -11.94
CA ILE A 70 -5.64 5.02 -12.96
C ILE A 70 -4.32 5.63 -13.50
N GLU A 71 -4.32 6.92 -13.85
CA GLU A 71 -3.13 7.64 -14.34
C GLU A 71 -2.00 7.62 -13.28
N ARG A 72 -2.33 7.89 -12.00
CA ARG A 72 -1.34 7.88 -10.91
C ARG A 72 -0.86 6.48 -10.55
N THR A 73 -1.69 5.48 -10.71
CA THR A 73 -1.30 4.07 -10.52
C THR A 73 -0.25 3.65 -11.56
N GLU A 74 -0.44 4.04 -12.82
CA GLU A 74 0.55 3.82 -13.88
C GLU A 74 1.84 4.61 -13.64
N GLU A 75 1.74 5.88 -13.23
CA GLU A 75 2.89 6.71 -12.85
C GLU A 75 3.71 6.05 -11.74
N LEU A 76 3.05 5.56 -10.69
CA LEU A 76 3.72 4.88 -9.58
C LEU A 76 4.38 3.58 -10.03
N LYS A 77 3.69 2.76 -10.85
CA LYS A 77 4.27 1.54 -11.42
C LYS A 77 5.55 1.84 -12.20
N ASN A 78 5.51 2.80 -13.09
CA ASN A 78 6.67 3.19 -13.90
C ASN A 78 7.80 3.74 -13.03
N PHE A 79 7.47 4.54 -12.01
CA PHE A 79 8.47 5.02 -11.04
C PHE A 79 9.16 3.88 -10.28
N ILE A 80 8.45 2.82 -9.89
CA ILE A 80 9.07 1.66 -9.22
C ILE A 80 10.06 0.96 -10.16
N ASP A 81 9.74 0.85 -11.45
CA ASP A 81 10.63 0.27 -12.46
C ASP A 81 11.89 1.14 -12.66
N GLU A 82 11.75 2.46 -12.69
CA GLU A 82 12.88 3.42 -12.74
C GLU A 82 13.75 3.35 -11.46
N ALA A 83 13.13 3.28 -10.28
CA ALA A 83 13.83 3.18 -9.02
C ALA A 83 14.63 1.86 -8.91
N ALA A 84 14.06 0.75 -9.39
CA ALA A 84 14.75 -0.54 -9.44
C ALA A 84 16.05 -0.45 -10.26
N GLN A 85 16.02 0.20 -11.41
CA GLN A 85 17.21 0.44 -12.23
C GLN A 85 18.19 1.41 -11.55
N MET A 86 17.69 2.49 -10.96
CA MET A 86 18.50 3.54 -10.33
C MET A 86 19.28 3.03 -9.11
N TYR A 87 18.64 2.20 -8.28
CA TYR A 87 19.22 1.71 -7.02
C TYR A 87 19.69 0.27 -7.08
N GLY A 88 19.50 -0.43 -8.21
CA GLY A 88 20.04 -1.76 -8.45
C GLY A 88 19.34 -2.88 -7.66
N PHE A 89 18.07 -2.72 -7.30
CA PHE A 89 17.29 -3.79 -6.67
C PHE A 89 16.42 -4.55 -7.70
N SER A 90 16.05 -5.80 -7.36
CA SER A 90 15.12 -6.57 -8.19
C SER A 90 13.69 -6.07 -8.01
N ARG A 91 13.01 -5.81 -9.12
CA ARG A 91 11.61 -5.40 -9.17
C ARG A 91 10.68 -6.41 -8.48
N GLU A 92 11.03 -7.69 -8.55
CA GLU A 92 10.28 -8.81 -7.97
C GLU A 92 10.32 -8.85 -6.43
N ASN A 93 11.24 -8.11 -5.80
CA ASN A 93 11.41 -8.07 -4.36
C ASN A 93 10.69 -6.90 -3.68
N VAL A 94 9.89 -6.15 -4.44
CA VAL A 94 9.17 -4.97 -3.92
C VAL A 94 7.87 -5.39 -3.22
N ILE A 95 7.75 -5.00 -1.94
CA ILE A 95 6.57 -5.21 -1.10
C ILE A 95 6.05 -3.82 -0.72
N ALA A 96 4.77 -3.53 -1.00
CA ALA A 96 4.19 -2.26 -0.59
C ALA A 96 3.80 -2.25 0.89
N ALA A 97 4.05 -1.14 1.57
CA ALA A 97 3.47 -0.83 2.88
C ALA A 97 2.83 0.56 2.81
N GLY A 98 1.51 0.60 2.83
CA GLY A 98 0.74 1.83 2.63
C GLY A 98 -0.23 2.11 3.77
N TYR A 99 -0.48 3.40 4.03
CA TYR A 99 -1.47 3.85 4.99
C TYR A 99 -2.50 4.75 4.33
N SER A 100 -3.81 4.46 4.54
CA SER A 100 -4.93 5.29 4.05
C SER A 100 -4.82 5.54 2.54
N ASN A 101 -4.60 6.78 2.08
CA ASN A 101 -4.42 7.12 0.67
C ASN A 101 -3.28 6.32 0.00
N GLY A 102 -2.18 6.08 0.73
CA GLY A 102 -1.08 5.23 0.28
C GLY A 102 -1.45 3.75 0.18
N ALA A 103 -2.29 3.25 1.10
CA ALA A 103 -2.84 1.90 1.01
C ALA A 103 -3.78 1.75 -0.20
N ASN A 104 -4.56 2.79 -0.50
CA ASN A 104 -5.48 2.78 -1.64
C ASN A 104 -4.75 2.71 -2.99
N ILE A 105 -3.65 3.47 -3.16
CA ILE A 105 -2.90 3.39 -4.42
C ILE A 105 -2.09 2.08 -4.52
N ALA A 106 -1.63 1.53 -3.39
CA ALA A 106 -1.03 0.19 -3.37
C ALA A 106 -2.06 -0.89 -3.78
N ALA A 107 -3.28 -0.83 -3.24
CA ALA A 107 -4.37 -1.70 -3.67
C ALA A 107 -4.69 -1.51 -5.16
N SER A 108 -4.71 -0.27 -5.65
CA SER A 108 -4.92 0.02 -7.07
C SER A 108 -3.84 -0.62 -7.97
N LEU A 109 -2.57 -0.64 -7.55
CA LEU A 109 -1.52 -1.38 -8.28
C LEU A 109 -1.89 -2.86 -8.41
N LEU A 110 -2.32 -3.50 -7.32
CA LEU A 110 -2.72 -4.91 -7.33
C LEU A 110 -3.93 -5.18 -8.23
N LEU A 111 -4.93 -4.29 -8.22
CA LEU A 111 -6.16 -4.47 -9.01
C LEU A 111 -5.95 -4.24 -10.52
N HIS A 112 -4.87 -3.57 -10.94
CA HIS A 112 -4.61 -3.25 -12.34
C HIS A 112 -3.52 -4.10 -12.98
N TYR A 113 -2.51 -4.55 -12.21
CA TYR A 113 -1.31 -5.17 -12.80
C TYR A 113 -1.00 -6.51 -12.15
N LYS A 114 -0.79 -7.53 -12.99
CA LYS A 114 -0.27 -8.82 -12.54
C LYS A 114 1.22 -8.68 -12.17
N ASP A 115 1.64 -9.44 -11.15
CA ASP A 115 3.05 -9.56 -10.72
C ASP A 115 3.74 -8.21 -10.43
N VAL A 116 2.94 -7.21 -10.03
CA VAL A 116 3.42 -5.83 -9.79
C VAL A 116 4.14 -5.66 -8.47
N LEU A 117 3.84 -6.49 -7.48
CA LEU A 117 4.43 -6.50 -6.14
C LEU A 117 4.64 -7.94 -5.67
N LYS A 118 5.63 -8.16 -4.81
CA LYS A 118 5.87 -9.43 -4.10
C LYS A 118 4.82 -9.68 -3.01
N GLY A 119 4.19 -8.62 -2.50
CA GLY A 119 3.15 -8.62 -1.49
C GLY A 119 2.76 -7.21 -1.08
N ALA A 120 1.80 -7.09 -0.17
CA ALA A 120 1.37 -5.79 0.32
C ALA A 120 0.91 -5.82 1.78
N VAL A 121 1.24 -4.74 2.52
CA VAL A 121 0.71 -4.39 3.84
C VAL A 121 -0.12 -3.13 3.68
N LEU A 122 -1.43 -3.27 3.80
CA LEU A 122 -2.41 -2.21 3.56
C LEU A 122 -3.06 -1.82 4.89
N HIS A 123 -2.73 -0.64 5.40
CA HIS A 123 -3.31 -0.10 6.63
C HIS A 123 -4.48 0.82 6.31
N HIS A 124 -5.68 0.48 6.75
CA HIS A 124 -6.92 1.22 6.56
C HIS A 124 -7.22 1.56 5.09
N PRO A 125 -7.20 0.56 4.17
CA PRO A 125 -7.56 0.78 2.78
C PRO A 125 -9.08 0.88 2.59
N MET A 126 -9.48 1.64 1.56
CA MET A 126 -10.80 1.53 0.91
C MET A 126 -10.67 0.75 -0.39
N VAL A 127 -11.81 0.33 -0.98
CA VAL A 127 -11.82 -0.15 -2.36
C VAL A 127 -11.48 1.02 -3.30
N PRO A 128 -10.30 0.99 -3.98
CA PRO A 128 -9.87 2.16 -4.76
C PRO A 128 -10.67 2.34 -6.05
N ILE A 129 -11.12 1.24 -6.65
CA ILE A 129 -11.90 1.24 -7.90
C ILE A 129 -12.76 -0.02 -7.98
N ARG A 130 -13.93 0.10 -8.62
CA ARG A 130 -14.87 -1.00 -8.82
C ARG A 130 -15.11 -1.28 -10.29
N GLY A 131 -15.57 -2.51 -10.59
CA GLY A 131 -15.96 -2.90 -11.96
C GLY A 131 -14.78 -3.13 -12.92
N VAL A 132 -13.54 -3.19 -12.43
CA VAL A 132 -12.37 -3.54 -13.24
C VAL A 132 -12.20 -5.06 -13.33
N LYS A 133 -11.60 -5.52 -14.44
CA LYS A 133 -11.20 -6.92 -14.55
C LYS A 133 -9.93 -7.13 -13.72
N LEU A 134 -10.04 -7.94 -12.68
CA LEU A 134 -8.92 -8.24 -11.78
C LEU A 134 -7.90 -9.15 -12.47
N PRO A 135 -6.59 -8.89 -12.30
CA PRO A 135 -5.55 -9.84 -12.68
C PRO A 135 -5.58 -11.05 -11.74
N ASP A 136 -5.07 -12.18 -12.22
CA ASP A 136 -4.82 -13.34 -11.37
C ASP A 136 -3.64 -13.07 -10.42
N MET A 137 -3.89 -13.16 -9.12
CA MET A 137 -2.94 -12.87 -8.03
C MET A 137 -2.56 -14.15 -7.27
N GLU A 138 -2.48 -15.30 -7.95
CA GLU A 138 -2.31 -16.59 -7.30
C GLU A 138 -1.26 -16.59 -6.19
N GLY A 139 -1.72 -16.78 -4.95
CA GLY A 139 -0.87 -16.88 -3.76
C GLY A 139 -0.23 -15.57 -3.29
N LEU A 140 -0.50 -14.42 -3.94
CA LEU A 140 0.07 -13.13 -3.54
C LEU A 140 -0.29 -12.79 -2.09
N PRO A 141 0.69 -12.65 -1.16
CA PRO A 141 0.41 -12.35 0.22
C PRO A 141 -0.01 -10.88 0.41
N VAL A 142 -1.18 -10.66 1.01
CA VAL A 142 -1.71 -9.33 1.32
C VAL A 142 -2.19 -9.28 2.76
N PHE A 143 -1.70 -8.30 3.53
CA PHE A 143 -2.21 -7.94 4.84
C PHE A 143 -3.13 -6.72 4.72
N ILE A 144 -4.30 -6.77 5.37
CA ILE A 144 -5.21 -5.64 5.51
C ILE A 144 -5.41 -5.39 7.00
N GLY A 145 -4.98 -4.23 7.49
CA GLY A 145 -5.33 -3.71 8.81
C GLY A 145 -6.54 -2.79 8.70
N ALA A 146 -7.58 -3.04 9.51
CA ALA A 146 -8.84 -2.30 9.45
C ALA A 146 -9.37 -1.98 10.85
N GLY A 147 -9.95 -0.79 11.03
CA GLY A 147 -10.56 -0.36 12.28
C GLY A 147 -12.06 -0.64 12.34
N LYS A 148 -12.54 -1.30 13.41
CA LYS A 148 -13.98 -1.59 13.58
C LYS A 148 -14.84 -0.34 13.71
N ARG A 149 -14.25 0.79 14.09
CA ARG A 149 -14.90 2.09 14.27
C ARG A 149 -14.30 3.16 13.35
N ASP A 150 -13.75 2.74 12.23
CA ASP A 150 -13.19 3.65 11.23
C ASP A 150 -14.32 4.37 10.48
N PRO A 151 -14.42 5.72 10.60
CA PRO A 151 -15.47 6.47 9.93
C PRO A 151 -15.20 6.72 8.45
N LEU A 152 -13.96 6.51 7.99
CA LEU A 152 -13.53 6.72 6.60
C LEU A 152 -13.52 5.42 5.80
N CYS A 153 -12.93 4.36 6.38
CA CYS A 153 -12.85 3.03 5.79
C CYS A 153 -13.80 2.11 6.56
N THR A 154 -15.06 2.07 6.13
CA THR A 154 -16.08 1.30 6.82
C THR A 154 -15.77 -0.20 6.79
N LYS A 155 -16.45 -0.96 7.64
CA LYS A 155 -16.30 -2.41 7.68
C LYS A 155 -16.61 -3.04 6.31
N GLU A 156 -17.65 -2.55 5.65
CA GLU A 156 -18.08 -3.00 4.33
C GLU A 156 -17.02 -2.75 3.27
N GLU A 157 -16.34 -1.60 3.28
CA GLU A 157 -15.23 -1.28 2.37
C GLU A 157 -14.04 -2.25 2.56
N SER A 158 -13.69 -2.55 3.80
CA SER A 158 -12.59 -3.47 4.10
C SER A 158 -12.93 -4.91 3.72
N GLU A 159 -14.16 -5.36 3.97
CA GLU A 159 -14.66 -6.69 3.59
C GLU A 159 -14.80 -6.83 2.06
N GLU A 160 -15.23 -5.77 1.37
CA GLU A 160 -15.32 -5.76 -0.10
C GLU A 160 -13.93 -5.86 -0.74
N LEU A 161 -12.95 -5.08 -0.26
CA LEU A 161 -11.58 -5.18 -0.77
C LEU A 161 -10.97 -6.56 -0.50
N TYR A 162 -11.18 -7.10 0.70
CA TYR A 162 -10.79 -8.48 1.03
C TYR A 162 -11.37 -9.47 0.03
N GLN A 163 -12.67 -9.37 -0.27
CA GLN A 163 -13.32 -10.28 -1.21
C GLN A 163 -12.77 -10.13 -2.64
N TYR A 164 -12.52 -8.91 -3.11
CA TYR A 164 -11.90 -8.68 -4.43
C TYR A 164 -10.55 -9.38 -4.58
N LEU A 165 -9.72 -9.30 -3.54
CA LEU A 165 -8.41 -9.93 -3.54
C LEU A 165 -8.49 -11.46 -3.45
N ILE A 166 -9.43 -12.00 -2.67
CA ILE A 166 -9.70 -13.44 -2.60
C ILE A 166 -10.22 -13.97 -3.94
N ASP A 167 -11.14 -13.26 -4.60
CA ASP A 167 -11.69 -13.64 -5.92
C ASP A 167 -10.60 -13.62 -7.00
N ALA A 168 -9.56 -12.81 -6.81
CA ALA A 168 -8.36 -12.79 -7.64
C ALA A 168 -7.27 -13.80 -7.21
N HIS A 169 -7.58 -14.72 -6.30
CA HIS A 169 -6.71 -15.79 -5.78
C HIS A 169 -5.53 -15.33 -4.91
N ALA A 170 -5.58 -14.12 -4.34
CA ALA A 170 -4.57 -13.67 -3.39
C ALA A 170 -4.69 -14.39 -2.03
N SER A 171 -3.58 -14.49 -1.30
CA SER A 171 -3.53 -14.98 0.08
C SER A 171 -3.69 -13.82 1.06
N VAL A 172 -4.92 -13.53 1.49
CA VAL A 172 -5.27 -12.33 2.25
C VAL A 172 -5.46 -12.59 3.74
N SER A 173 -4.85 -11.75 4.57
CA SER A 173 -5.10 -11.69 6.01
C SER A 173 -5.78 -10.37 6.35
N LEU A 174 -7.05 -10.40 6.77
CA LEU A 174 -7.80 -9.21 7.24
C LEU A 174 -7.78 -9.19 8.78
N VAL A 175 -7.18 -8.16 9.36
CA VAL A 175 -6.97 -8.01 10.79
C VAL A 175 -7.71 -6.77 11.32
N TRP A 176 -8.61 -7.00 12.26
CA TRP A 176 -9.46 -5.95 12.85
C TRP A 176 -8.87 -5.36 14.12
N GLN A 177 -8.85 -4.03 14.19
CA GLN A 177 -8.54 -3.25 15.38
C GLN A 177 -9.82 -2.69 16.01
N GLU A 178 -9.84 -2.51 17.32
CA GLU A 178 -10.98 -1.90 18.04
C GLU A 178 -11.09 -0.38 17.82
N GLY A 179 -10.05 0.24 17.20
CA GLY A 179 -9.94 1.67 16.94
C GLY A 179 -10.69 2.17 15.72
N GLY A 180 -10.42 3.42 15.36
CA GLY A 180 -10.85 4.09 14.11
C GLY A 180 -9.78 4.03 13.03
N HIS A 181 -9.53 5.18 12.38
CA HIS A 181 -8.61 5.30 11.23
C HIS A 181 -7.11 5.37 11.59
N GLN A 182 -6.75 5.39 12.89
CA GLN A 182 -5.36 5.54 13.30
C GLN A 182 -4.60 4.22 13.16
N LEU A 183 -3.42 4.28 12.55
CA LEU A 183 -2.44 3.19 12.60
C LEU A 183 -1.90 3.07 14.03
N THR A 184 -2.18 1.96 14.69
CA THR A 184 -1.77 1.69 16.07
C THR A 184 -0.49 0.86 16.14
N GLN A 185 0.20 0.93 17.30
CA GLN A 185 1.36 0.08 17.55
C GLN A 185 0.98 -1.41 17.47
N GLN A 186 -0.16 -1.80 18.01
CA GLN A 186 -0.65 -3.19 17.96
C GLN A 186 -0.83 -3.67 16.51
N GLU A 187 -1.38 -2.83 15.64
CA GLU A 187 -1.54 -3.16 14.22
C GLU A 187 -0.17 -3.29 13.52
N ALA A 188 0.77 -2.39 13.82
CA ALA A 188 2.12 -2.48 13.29
C ALA A 188 2.84 -3.77 13.74
N GLU A 189 2.66 -4.20 15.00
CA GLU A 189 3.18 -5.47 15.52
C GLU A 189 2.58 -6.69 14.80
N GLN A 190 1.27 -6.67 14.53
CA GLN A 190 0.60 -7.73 13.77
C GLN A 190 1.09 -7.77 12.32
N ALA A 191 1.24 -6.62 11.68
CA ALA A 191 1.80 -6.53 10.33
C ALA A 191 3.24 -7.05 10.27
N ARG A 192 4.08 -6.71 11.26
CA ARG A 192 5.44 -7.24 11.38
C ARG A 192 5.47 -8.75 11.54
N THR A 193 4.62 -9.31 12.41
CA THR A 193 4.54 -10.76 12.62
C THR A 193 4.11 -11.45 11.32
N TRP A 194 3.05 -10.95 10.67
CA TRP A 194 2.57 -11.47 9.40
C TRP A 194 3.65 -11.39 8.30
N TYR A 195 4.39 -10.27 8.23
CA TYR A 195 5.47 -10.07 7.28
C TYR A 195 6.60 -11.08 7.48
N SER A 196 7.03 -11.27 8.74
CA SER A 196 8.13 -12.18 9.03
C SER A 196 7.83 -13.64 8.68
N GLU A 197 6.58 -14.08 8.82
CA GLU A 197 6.14 -15.43 8.46
C GLU A 197 6.13 -15.68 6.94
N ARG A 198 6.15 -14.64 6.11
CA ARG A 198 5.98 -14.75 4.65
C ARG A 198 7.22 -14.37 3.84
N PHE A 199 8.07 -13.52 4.38
CA PHE A 199 9.18 -12.94 3.63
C PHE A 199 10.56 -13.13 4.27
N LEU A 200 10.60 -13.58 5.54
CA LEU A 200 11.85 -13.87 6.27
C LEU A 200 11.98 -15.35 6.58
#